data_a6dcc676e62c1b996ff005edf4e0e6df
#
_entry.id   a6dcc676e62c1b996ff005edf4e0e6df
#
_cell.length_a   1.000
_cell.length_b   1.000
_cell.length_c   1.000
_cell.angle_alpha   90.00
_cell.angle_beta   90.00
_cell.angle_gamma   90.00
#
_symmetry.space_group_name_H-M   'P 1'
#
loop_
_entity.id
_entity.type
_entity.pdbx_description
1 polymer ?
#
loop_
_entity_poly.entity_id
_entity_poly.type
_entity_poly.pdbx_seq_one_letter_code
_entity_poly.pdbx_strand_id
1 'polypeptide(L)'
;MDNGQIPPVTQPQMPQVQSAPGMPMVMQQAPLVVEPRKNTASLVKTIVIILLSLLSITFIGLFIWMTMQYSTARSEVDSEIAEAVALARAEEEANQKEIYDREKKFPYQTFSGPADYGQLTFLYPKTWSVYVAADAASGGNFNAYFNPRQVDAVGKDTINALRVSIMNKSYEEIVKQYQKDVDKKDSTLSVQSVTIGDEEAGTSVVANRYTGTIPSTDLEGIIVICKIRDKTVIMQTDSLLFQEDFDNLLNTVTFNE
;
A
#
# COMPACT_ATOMS: atom_id res chain seq x y z
N MET A 1 -14.11 -27.59 -3.05
CA MET A 1 -14.95 -28.56 -2.31
C MET A 1 -14.00 -29.54 -1.66
N ASP A 2 -13.66 -29.29 -0.44
CA ASP A 2 -13.01 -30.32 0.38
C ASP A 2 -13.36 -30.03 1.83
N ASN A 3 -14.14 -30.96 2.42
CA ASN A 3 -14.69 -30.88 3.76
C ASN A 3 -13.65 -31.45 4.74
N GLY A 4 -12.92 -30.59 5.43
CA GLY A 4 -12.10 -30.95 6.57
C GLY A 4 -12.96 -31.34 7.77
N GLN A 5 -13.17 -32.63 8.00
CA GLN A 5 -13.79 -33.21 9.20
C GLN A 5 -12.84 -33.11 10.39
N ILE A 6 -13.33 -32.53 11.49
CA ILE A 6 -12.70 -32.54 12.81
C ILE A 6 -12.95 -33.88 13.48
N PRO A 7 -11.93 -34.60 14.00
CA PRO A 7 -12.15 -35.84 14.72
C PRO A 7 -12.70 -35.62 16.14
N PRO A 8 -13.50 -36.57 16.69
CA PRO A 8 -14.16 -36.41 17.99
C PRO A 8 -13.19 -36.67 19.15
N VAL A 9 -13.37 -35.90 20.21
CA VAL A 9 -12.68 -35.97 21.49
C VAL A 9 -13.17 -37.20 22.27
N THR A 10 -12.25 -38.09 22.61
CA THR A 10 -12.50 -39.28 23.44
C THR A 10 -12.52 -38.89 24.92
N GLN A 11 -13.63 -39.14 25.61
CA GLN A 11 -13.75 -39.03 27.07
C GLN A 11 -13.06 -40.19 27.78
N PRO A 12 -12.38 -39.98 28.91
CA PRO A 12 -11.87 -41.08 29.73
C PRO A 12 -12.96 -41.72 30.61
N GLN A 13 -13.04 -43.02 30.52
CA GLN A 13 -13.89 -43.90 31.35
C GLN A 13 -13.38 -43.97 32.79
N MET A 14 -14.28 -43.86 33.76
CA MET A 14 -14.05 -44.20 35.16
C MET A 14 -14.04 -45.72 35.39
N PRO A 15 -13.20 -46.24 36.29
CA PRO A 15 -13.25 -47.64 36.64
C PRO A 15 -14.34 -47.94 37.66
N GLN A 16 -15.05 -49.05 37.42
CA GLN A 16 -16.10 -49.59 38.27
C GLN A 16 -15.54 -50.23 39.52
N VAL A 17 -16.26 -50.01 40.61
CA VAL A 17 -16.08 -50.66 41.90
C VAL A 17 -16.71 -52.08 41.89
N GLN A 18 -15.96 -53.07 42.25
CA GLN A 18 -16.45 -54.44 42.43
C GLN A 18 -16.56 -54.76 43.92
N SER A 19 -17.76 -55.24 44.32
CA SER A 19 -18.19 -55.56 45.67
C SER A 19 -17.80 -57.01 46.07
N ALA A 20 -17.40 -57.09 47.32
CA ALA A 20 -17.64 -58.15 48.35
C ALA A 20 -17.42 -59.66 48.01
N PRO A 21 -17.34 -60.63 48.95
CA PRO A 21 -17.91 -60.64 50.33
C PRO A 21 -17.02 -61.38 51.35
N GLY A 22 -17.45 -61.45 52.63
CA GLY A 22 -17.17 -62.53 53.58
C GLY A 22 -16.81 -62.10 55.00
N MET A 23 -17.75 -62.18 55.89
CA MET A 23 -17.55 -62.28 57.35
C MET A 23 -17.02 -63.62 57.77
N PRO A 24 -16.35 -63.79 58.92
CA PRO A 24 -17.12 -64.17 60.09
C PRO A 24 -16.75 -63.50 61.44
N MET A 25 -17.67 -63.70 62.35
CA MET A 25 -17.72 -63.33 63.76
C MET A 25 -16.56 -63.87 64.63
N VAL A 26 -16.45 -63.26 65.82
CA VAL A 26 -16.33 -63.78 67.19
C VAL A 26 -15.20 -63.18 68.02
N MET A 27 -15.58 -62.59 69.03
CA MET A 27 -15.40 -62.76 70.51
C MET A 27 -15.06 -61.45 71.22
N GLN A 28 -15.98 -61.20 72.09
CA GLN A 28 -16.03 -60.24 73.20
C GLN A 28 -14.99 -60.57 74.30
N GLN A 29 -14.14 -59.65 74.65
CA GLN A 29 -13.43 -59.66 75.93
C GLN A 29 -13.49 -58.27 76.62
N ALA A 30 -13.72 -58.38 77.94
CA ALA A 30 -14.10 -57.29 78.86
C ALA A 30 -12.99 -56.25 79.07
N PRO A 31 -13.36 -55.10 79.65
CA PRO A 31 -12.55 -53.86 79.59
C PRO A 31 -11.44 -53.87 80.66
N LEU A 32 -10.21 -53.62 80.22
CA LEU A 32 -9.15 -53.22 81.07
C LEU A 32 -9.18 -51.68 81.16
N VAL A 33 -9.43 -51.17 82.37
CA VAL A 33 -9.29 -49.74 82.73
C VAL A 33 -7.81 -49.37 82.55
N VAL A 34 -7.49 -48.58 81.54
CA VAL A 34 -6.20 -47.96 81.37
C VAL A 34 -6.36 -46.48 81.68
N GLU A 35 -5.68 -46.03 82.74
CA GLU A 35 -5.57 -44.61 83.10
C GLU A 35 -5.08 -43.77 81.94
N PRO A 36 -5.59 -42.51 81.77
CA PRO A 36 -5.17 -41.64 80.68
C PRO A 36 -3.74 -41.12 80.94
N ARG A 37 -2.78 -41.70 80.29
CA ARG A 37 -1.42 -41.15 80.18
C ARG A 37 -1.53 -39.83 79.42
N LYS A 38 -1.25 -38.72 80.09
CA LYS A 38 -1.17 -37.38 79.48
C LYS A 38 -0.17 -37.42 78.32
N ASN A 39 -0.67 -37.53 77.08
CA ASN A 39 0.16 -37.56 75.88
C ASN A 39 0.66 -36.16 75.56
N THR A 40 1.80 -35.74 76.11
CA THR A 40 2.55 -34.54 75.74
C THR A 40 2.87 -34.51 74.25
N ALA A 41 3.02 -35.69 73.64
CA ALA A 41 3.22 -35.86 72.19
C ALA A 41 2.02 -35.35 71.35
N SER A 42 0.77 -35.42 71.90
CA SER A 42 -0.43 -34.88 71.23
C SER A 42 -0.45 -33.35 71.23
N LEU A 43 -0.07 -32.76 72.34
CA LEU A 43 0.05 -31.29 72.44
C LEU A 43 1.09 -30.70 71.50
N VAL A 44 2.26 -31.32 71.42
CA VAL A 44 3.32 -30.89 70.48
C VAL A 44 2.85 -31.01 69.02
N LYS A 45 2.16 -32.08 68.63
CA LYS A 45 1.60 -32.22 67.31
C LYS A 45 0.57 -31.12 66.98
N THR A 46 -0.31 -30.79 67.92
CA THR A 46 -1.34 -29.72 67.76
C THR A 46 -0.65 -28.33 67.61
N ILE A 47 0.36 -28.06 68.36
CA ILE A 47 1.11 -26.77 68.26
C ILE A 47 1.83 -26.68 66.90
N VAL A 48 2.42 -27.76 66.40
CA VAL A 48 3.07 -27.79 65.10
C VAL A 48 2.06 -27.57 63.97
N ILE A 49 0.87 -28.19 64.07
CA ILE A 49 -0.21 -27.98 63.05
C ILE A 49 -0.69 -26.53 63.07
N ILE A 50 -0.88 -25.92 64.24
CA ILE A 50 -1.27 -24.50 64.36
C ILE A 50 -0.18 -23.60 63.77
N LEU A 51 1.08 -23.86 64.05
CA LEU A 51 2.19 -23.08 63.44
C LEU A 51 2.28 -23.20 61.93
N LEU A 52 2.11 -24.44 61.41
CA LEU A 52 2.06 -24.66 59.95
C LEU A 52 0.87 -24.03 59.29
N SER A 53 -0.32 -24.04 59.94
CA SER A 53 -1.49 -23.37 59.41
C SER A 53 -1.34 -21.84 59.40
N LEU A 54 -0.76 -21.26 60.43
CA LEU A 54 -0.45 -19.84 60.50
C LEU A 54 0.56 -19.42 59.41
N LEU A 55 1.60 -20.24 59.23
CA LEU A 55 2.59 -20.03 58.19
C LEU A 55 1.95 -20.10 56.78
N SER A 56 1.05 -21.09 56.57
CA SER A 56 0.34 -21.20 55.30
C SER A 56 -0.54 -19.98 54.98
N ILE A 57 -1.25 -19.46 56.01
CA ILE A 57 -2.10 -18.26 55.87
C ILE A 57 -1.24 -17.05 55.50
N THR A 58 -0.06 -16.89 56.14
CA THR A 58 0.84 -15.79 55.81
C THR A 58 1.40 -15.88 54.40
N PHE A 59 1.75 -17.08 53.91
CA PHE A 59 2.17 -17.28 52.53
C PHE A 59 1.05 -16.99 51.51
N ILE A 60 -0.17 -17.41 51.80
CA ILE A 60 -1.34 -17.10 50.95
C ILE A 60 -1.58 -15.59 50.90
N GLY A 61 -1.50 -14.90 52.04
CA GLY A 61 -1.64 -13.45 52.10
C GLY A 61 -0.57 -12.73 51.29
N LEU A 62 0.69 -13.13 51.44
CA LEU A 62 1.81 -12.59 50.66
C LEU A 62 1.64 -12.86 49.14
N PHE A 63 1.20 -14.06 48.79
CA PHE A 63 0.97 -14.39 47.41
C PHE A 63 -0.15 -13.55 46.75
N ILE A 64 -1.25 -13.35 47.46
CA ILE A 64 -2.34 -12.47 47.01
C ILE A 64 -1.85 -11.04 46.90
N TRP A 65 -1.12 -10.53 47.88
CA TRP A 65 -0.54 -9.19 47.86
C TRP A 65 0.41 -9.01 46.68
N MET A 66 1.30 -9.98 46.46
CA MET A 66 2.26 -9.96 45.34
C MET A 66 1.56 -10.01 43.99
N THR A 67 0.50 -10.82 43.82
CA THR A 67 -0.27 -10.87 42.58
C THR A 67 -1.05 -9.59 42.30
N MET A 68 -1.60 -8.95 43.35
CA MET A 68 -2.24 -7.63 43.21
C MET A 68 -1.22 -6.56 42.79
N GLN A 69 -0.09 -6.51 43.44
CA GLN A 69 0.97 -5.56 43.10
C GLN A 69 1.48 -5.76 41.67
N TYR A 70 1.66 -7.01 41.25
CA TYR A 70 2.08 -7.34 39.90
C TYR A 70 1.03 -6.97 38.84
N SER A 71 -0.26 -7.18 39.14
CA SER A 71 -1.35 -6.80 38.22
C SER A 71 -1.49 -5.29 38.10
N THR A 72 -1.33 -4.53 39.16
CA THR A 72 -1.38 -3.07 39.13
C THR A 72 -0.20 -2.48 38.34
N ALA A 73 1.02 -2.96 38.60
CA ALA A 73 2.22 -2.51 37.87
C ALA A 73 2.11 -2.85 36.36
N ARG A 74 1.52 -4.00 36.01
CA ARG A 74 1.29 -4.38 34.62
C ARG A 74 0.23 -3.53 33.93
N SER A 75 -0.86 -3.20 34.64
CA SER A 75 -1.91 -2.33 34.07
C SER A 75 -1.44 -0.88 33.89
N GLU A 76 -0.55 -0.37 34.74
CA GLU A 76 0.07 0.93 34.54
C GLU A 76 0.98 0.95 33.30
N VAL A 77 1.84 -0.05 33.14
CA VAL A 77 2.70 -0.17 31.97
C VAL A 77 1.88 -0.35 30.68
N ASP A 78 0.82 -1.18 30.71
CA ASP A 78 -0.06 -1.38 29.56
C ASP A 78 -0.81 -0.09 29.19
N SER A 79 -1.20 0.74 30.19
CA SER A 79 -1.85 2.03 29.95
C SER A 79 -0.88 3.08 29.40
N GLU A 80 0.35 3.16 29.91
CA GLU A 80 1.39 4.06 29.38
C GLU A 80 1.79 3.68 27.95
N ILE A 81 1.91 2.38 27.66
CA ILE A 81 2.17 1.90 26.30
C ILE A 81 1.00 2.24 25.37
N ALA A 82 -0.24 2.03 25.83
CA ALA A 82 -1.41 2.36 25.03
C ALA A 82 -1.52 3.86 24.73
N GLU A 83 -1.21 4.71 25.70
CA GLU A 83 -1.16 6.17 25.52
C GLU A 83 -0.03 6.58 24.57
N ALA A 84 1.18 6.05 24.77
CA ALA A 84 2.30 6.32 23.87
C ALA A 84 2.03 5.87 22.41
N VAL A 85 1.41 4.70 22.23
CA VAL A 85 1.00 4.21 20.91
C VAL A 85 -0.10 5.08 20.30
N ALA A 86 -1.05 5.55 21.11
CA ALA A 86 -2.11 6.45 20.62
C ALA A 86 -1.55 7.81 20.19
N LEU A 87 -0.60 8.37 20.96
CA LEU A 87 0.09 9.60 20.61
C LEU A 87 0.93 9.44 19.34
N ALA A 88 1.71 8.35 19.22
CA ALA A 88 2.50 8.08 18.03
C ALA A 88 1.64 7.91 16.77
N ARG A 89 0.48 7.24 16.89
CA ARG A 89 -0.48 7.12 15.77
C ARG A 89 -1.08 8.47 15.39
N ALA A 90 -1.47 9.28 16.37
CA ALA A 90 -2.04 10.60 16.11
C ALA A 90 -1.01 11.53 15.43
N GLU A 91 0.27 11.45 15.83
CA GLU A 91 1.35 12.18 15.21
C GLU A 91 1.62 11.70 13.77
N GLU A 92 1.60 10.39 13.55
CA GLU A 92 1.77 9.81 12.22
C GLU A 92 0.61 10.17 11.29
N GLU A 93 -0.64 10.10 11.77
CA GLU A 93 -1.82 10.53 11.02
C GLU A 93 -1.78 12.04 10.68
N ALA A 94 -1.34 12.88 11.62
CA ALA A 94 -1.17 14.31 11.38
C ALA A 94 -0.09 14.58 10.33
N ASN A 95 1.02 13.87 10.40
CA ASN A 95 2.14 13.98 9.46
C ASN A 95 1.75 13.48 8.06
N GLN A 96 1.06 12.34 7.98
CA GLN A 96 0.52 11.83 6.70
C GLN A 96 -0.49 12.79 6.09
N LYS A 97 -1.35 13.41 6.90
CA LYS A 97 -2.30 14.40 6.43
C LYS A 97 -1.59 15.67 5.92
N GLU A 98 -0.55 16.13 6.60
CA GLU A 98 0.25 17.27 6.13
C GLU A 98 0.95 16.96 4.81
N ILE A 99 1.55 15.76 4.68
CA ILE A 99 2.16 15.31 3.42
C ILE A 99 1.12 15.25 2.31
N TYR A 100 -0.05 14.64 2.57
CA TYR A 100 -1.14 14.55 1.61
C TYR A 100 -1.66 15.93 1.18
N ASP A 101 -1.87 16.86 2.13
CA ASP A 101 -2.32 18.21 1.83
C ASP A 101 -1.26 19.03 1.05
N ARG A 102 0.03 18.74 1.28
CA ARG A 102 1.14 19.32 0.52
C ARG A 102 1.21 18.76 -0.91
N GLU A 103 1.07 17.44 -1.05
CA GLU A 103 1.05 16.78 -2.36
C GLU A 103 -0.16 17.21 -3.19
N LYS A 104 -1.32 17.39 -2.55
CA LYS A 104 -2.54 17.85 -3.18
C LYS A 104 -2.42 19.30 -3.69
N LYS A 105 -1.62 20.16 -3.05
CA LYS A 105 -1.34 21.52 -3.53
C LYS A 105 -0.48 21.54 -4.80
N PHE A 106 0.40 20.52 -4.96
CA PHE A 106 1.32 20.42 -6.10
C PHE A 106 1.27 19.01 -6.71
N PRO A 107 0.16 18.63 -7.36
CA PRO A 107 -0.04 17.29 -7.90
C PRO A 107 0.79 17.00 -9.16
N TYR A 108 1.45 18.03 -9.72
CA TYR A 108 2.21 17.96 -10.95
C TYR A 108 3.70 18.06 -10.71
N GLN A 109 4.48 17.53 -11.64
CA GLN A 109 5.92 17.72 -11.75
C GLN A 109 6.27 18.12 -13.18
N THR A 110 7.41 18.80 -13.34
CA THR A 110 7.85 19.32 -14.62
C THR A 110 8.69 18.29 -15.37
N PHE A 111 8.33 18.03 -16.61
CA PHE A 111 9.20 17.38 -17.57
C PHE A 111 10.03 18.43 -18.29
N SER A 112 11.29 18.12 -18.61
CA SER A 112 12.18 18.95 -19.41
C SER A 112 12.89 18.08 -20.45
N GLY A 113 12.62 18.36 -21.71
CA GLY A 113 13.25 17.72 -22.84
C GLY A 113 14.69 18.23 -23.11
N PRO A 114 15.35 17.72 -24.15
CA PRO A 114 16.72 18.13 -24.51
C PRO A 114 16.80 19.64 -24.80
N ALA A 115 17.78 20.32 -24.17
CA ALA A 115 18.00 21.75 -24.36
C ALA A 115 18.36 22.10 -25.81
N ASP A 116 19.12 21.25 -26.48
CA ASP A 116 19.53 21.45 -27.86
C ASP A 116 18.36 21.42 -28.87
N TYR A 117 17.21 20.85 -28.45
CA TYR A 117 16.00 20.72 -29.27
C TYR A 117 14.91 21.76 -28.90
N GLY A 118 15.31 22.85 -28.22
CA GLY A 118 14.38 23.92 -27.82
C GLY A 118 13.69 23.65 -26.49
N GLN A 119 14.24 22.75 -25.69
CA GLN A 119 13.84 22.50 -24.29
C GLN A 119 12.31 22.49 -24.07
N LEU A 120 11.61 21.57 -24.76
CA LEU A 120 10.20 21.34 -24.48
C LEU A 120 9.99 21.08 -22.98
N THR A 121 9.17 21.90 -22.30
CA THR A 121 8.75 21.67 -20.93
C THR A 121 7.26 21.60 -20.81
N PHE A 122 6.75 20.80 -19.87
CA PHE A 122 5.33 20.72 -19.53
C PHE A 122 5.16 20.08 -18.15
N LEU A 123 3.97 20.26 -17.57
CA LEU A 123 3.57 19.66 -16.31
C LEU A 123 2.85 18.32 -16.54
N TYR A 124 3.19 17.32 -15.78
CA TYR A 124 2.51 16.02 -15.80
C TYR A 124 2.24 15.50 -14.37
N PRO A 125 1.24 14.62 -14.15
CA PRO A 125 0.91 14.13 -12.81
C PRO A 125 2.09 13.42 -12.13
N LYS A 126 2.35 13.71 -10.86
CA LYS A 126 3.39 13.04 -10.05
C LYS A 126 3.21 11.53 -9.94
N THR A 127 1.99 11.04 -10.16
CA THR A 127 1.66 9.62 -10.16
C THR A 127 2.08 8.88 -11.42
N TRP A 128 2.57 9.61 -12.45
CA TRP A 128 3.04 9.02 -13.68
C TRP A 128 4.54 8.78 -13.63
N SER A 129 4.97 7.65 -14.17
CA SER A 129 6.37 7.33 -14.43
C SER A 129 6.77 7.76 -15.83
N VAL A 130 8.06 8.05 -16.01
CA VAL A 130 8.64 8.46 -17.29
C VAL A 130 9.74 7.48 -17.68
N TYR A 131 9.75 7.05 -18.94
CA TYR A 131 10.80 6.31 -19.55
C TYR A 131 11.32 7.00 -20.81
N VAL A 132 12.59 7.38 -20.82
CA VAL A 132 13.23 7.96 -22.00
C VAL A 132 13.92 6.83 -22.77
N ALA A 133 13.38 6.49 -23.95
CA ALA A 133 13.90 5.43 -24.81
C ALA A 133 15.01 5.91 -25.76
N ALA A 134 14.96 7.19 -26.18
CA ALA A 134 15.99 7.83 -26.99
C ALA A 134 16.15 9.27 -26.50
N ASP A 135 17.35 9.62 -26.09
CA ASP A 135 17.70 10.90 -25.44
C ASP A 135 18.20 12.00 -26.40
N ALA A 136 18.03 11.79 -27.70
CA ALA A 136 18.57 12.65 -28.76
C ALA A 136 20.10 12.72 -28.82
N ALA A 137 20.80 11.81 -28.16
CA ALA A 137 22.27 11.73 -28.28
C ALA A 137 22.70 11.65 -29.76
N SER A 138 23.75 12.34 -30.10
CA SER A 138 24.30 12.37 -31.45
C SER A 138 23.37 12.93 -32.55
N GLY A 139 22.39 13.77 -32.16
CA GLY A 139 21.47 14.43 -33.10
C GLY A 139 20.34 13.53 -33.61
N GLY A 140 20.06 12.42 -32.93
CA GLY A 140 18.95 11.50 -33.22
C GLY A 140 17.58 12.03 -32.78
N ASN A 141 16.56 11.21 -32.90
CA ASN A 141 15.24 11.54 -32.37
C ASN A 141 15.25 11.43 -30.84
N PHE A 142 14.42 12.24 -30.18
CA PHE A 142 14.08 12.09 -28.77
C PHE A 142 12.76 11.32 -28.64
N ASN A 143 12.67 10.35 -27.73
CA ASN A 143 11.44 9.63 -27.44
C ASN A 143 11.30 9.38 -25.93
N ALA A 144 10.20 9.83 -25.38
CA ALA A 144 9.82 9.60 -23.99
C ALA A 144 8.38 9.08 -23.88
N TYR A 145 8.15 8.21 -22.92
CA TYR A 145 6.87 7.54 -22.65
C TYR A 145 6.46 7.77 -21.21
N PHE A 146 5.19 8.04 -21.00
CA PHE A 146 4.61 8.33 -19.69
C PHE A 146 3.40 7.45 -19.46
N ASN A 147 3.27 6.90 -18.26
CA ASN A 147 2.13 6.11 -17.89
C ASN A 147 1.88 6.19 -16.38
N PRO A 148 0.62 6.10 -15.91
CA PRO A 148 0.32 5.96 -14.49
C PRO A 148 1.09 4.79 -13.86
N ARG A 149 1.74 5.03 -12.73
CA ARG A 149 2.55 4.07 -11.95
C ARG A 149 3.80 3.57 -12.65
N GLN A 150 3.69 2.94 -13.82
CA GLN A 150 4.81 2.31 -14.52
C GLN A 150 4.64 2.42 -16.02
N VAL A 151 5.74 2.63 -16.74
CA VAL A 151 5.80 2.51 -18.19
C VAL A 151 6.14 1.05 -18.52
N ASP A 152 5.25 0.38 -19.24
CA ASP A 152 5.47 -0.98 -19.72
C ASP A 152 6.52 -1.02 -20.85
N ALA A 153 6.93 -2.23 -21.24
CA ALA A 153 7.83 -2.42 -22.37
C ALA A 153 7.25 -1.75 -23.63
N VAL A 154 8.00 -0.81 -24.21
CA VAL A 154 7.53 -0.03 -25.35
C VAL A 154 7.34 -0.93 -26.56
N GLY A 155 6.11 -0.95 -27.07
CA GLY A 155 5.69 -1.74 -28.22
C GLY A 155 4.54 -1.09 -28.97
N LYS A 156 4.15 -1.71 -30.09
CA LYS A 156 3.04 -1.23 -30.93
C LYS A 156 1.71 -1.34 -30.18
N ASP A 157 1.53 -2.41 -29.43
CA ASP A 157 0.29 -2.73 -28.68
C ASP A 157 0.26 -2.17 -27.27
N THR A 158 1.31 -1.47 -26.84
CA THR A 158 1.38 -0.86 -25.51
C THR A 158 0.65 0.46 -25.49
N ILE A 159 -0.33 0.60 -24.60
CA ILE A 159 -1.06 1.84 -24.38
C ILE A 159 -0.27 2.74 -23.43
N ASN A 160 0.10 3.92 -23.89
CA ASN A 160 0.73 4.96 -23.07
C ASN A 160 -0.20 6.15 -22.90
N ALA A 161 -0.20 6.71 -21.70
CA ALA A 161 -0.96 7.91 -21.41
C ALA A 161 -0.41 9.11 -22.20
N LEU A 162 0.93 9.14 -22.39
CA LEU A 162 1.57 10.12 -23.25
C LEU A 162 2.84 9.53 -23.88
N ARG A 163 3.00 9.78 -25.17
CA ARG A 163 4.24 9.62 -25.92
C ARG A 163 4.71 11.00 -26.36
N VAL A 164 5.97 11.30 -26.18
CA VAL A 164 6.60 12.53 -26.66
C VAL A 164 7.75 12.16 -27.58
N SER A 165 7.68 12.63 -28.80
CA SER A 165 8.73 12.44 -29.78
C SER A 165 9.17 13.80 -30.33
N ILE A 166 10.46 14.08 -30.34
CA ILE A 166 11.04 15.22 -31.04
C ILE A 166 11.85 14.65 -32.20
N MET A 167 11.37 14.92 -33.40
CA MET A 167 11.94 14.33 -34.61
C MET A 167 12.83 15.31 -35.33
N ASN A 168 13.96 14.80 -35.82
CA ASN A 168 14.85 15.56 -36.68
C ASN A 168 14.36 15.54 -38.15
N LYS A 169 13.08 15.95 -38.32
CA LYS A 169 12.41 16.08 -39.60
C LYS A 169 11.61 17.37 -39.64
N SER A 170 11.38 17.91 -40.84
CA SER A 170 10.62 19.13 -40.98
C SER A 170 9.15 18.92 -40.61
N TYR A 171 8.53 19.95 -40.03
CA TYR A 171 7.11 19.95 -39.64
C TYR A 171 6.21 19.65 -40.86
N GLU A 172 6.54 20.26 -42.02
CA GLU A 172 5.78 20.10 -43.26
C GLU A 172 5.80 18.65 -43.77
N GLU A 173 6.94 17.96 -43.63
CA GLU A 173 7.07 16.56 -44.02
C GLU A 173 6.20 15.67 -43.16
N ILE A 174 6.21 15.86 -41.83
CA ILE A 174 5.44 15.08 -40.87
C ILE A 174 3.93 15.34 -41.07
N VAL A 175 3.52 16.61 -41.14
CA VAL A 175 2.10 16.96 -41.36
C VAL A 175 1.59 16.38 -42.66
N LYS A 176 2.39 16.43 -43.73
CA LYS A 176 2.03 15.82 -45.03
C LYS A 176 1.85 14.29 -44.93
N GLN A 177 2.62 13.63 -44.11
CA GLN A 177 2.47 12.20 -43.86
C GLN A 177 1.13 11.90 -43.16
N TYR A 178 0.80 12.60 -42.10
CA TYR A 178 -0.46 12.43 -41.37
C TYR A 178 -1.68 12.86 -42.22
N GLN A 179 -1.52 13.88 -43.02
CA GLN A 179 -2.60 14.28 -43.98
C GLN A 179 -2.96 13.16 -44.94
N LYS A 180 -1.98 12.41 -45.48
CA LYS A 180 -2.23 11.25 -46.30
C LYS A 180 -3.03 10.15 -45.57
N ASP A 181 -2.79 10.02 -44.24
CA ASP A 181 -3.55 9.07 -43.42
C ASP A 181 -4.98 9.54 -43.19
N VAL A 182 -5.20 10.85 -42.98
CA VAL A 182 -6.55 11.46 -42.93
C VAL A 182 -7.31 11.28 -44.21
N ASP A 183 -6.66 11.44 -45.38
CA ASP A 183 -7.27 11.38 -46.71
C ASP A 183 -7.61 9.93 -47.15
N LYS A 184 -7.22 8.91 -46.40
CA LYS A 184 -7.60 7.51 -46.73
C LYS A 184 -9.10 7.29 -46.58
N LYS A 185 -9.68 6.55 -47.51
CA LYS A 185 -11.13 6.34 -47.61
C LYS A 185 -11.76 5.76 -46.33
N ASP A 186 -11.01 4.91 -45.58
CA ASP A 186 -11.50 4.23 -44.40
C ASP A 186 -10.85 4.82 -43.11
N SER A 187 -10.29 6.03 -43.19
CA SER A 187 -9.68 6.70 -42.05
C SER A 187 -10.76 7.22 -41.11
N THR A 188 -10.55 6.98 -39.82
CA THR A 188 -11.30 7.62 -38.72
C THR A 188 -10.59 8.87 -38.21
N LEU A 189 -9.36 9.13 -38.73
CA LEU A 189 -8.52 10.22 -38.28
C LEU A 189 -9.05 11.56 -38.82
N SER A 190 -9.32 12.47 -37.92
CA SER A 190 -9.71 13.87 -38.21
C SER A 190 -8.63 14.83 -37.76
N VAL A 191 -8.52 15.99 -38.43
CA VAL A 191 -7.53 17.01 -38.08
C VAL A 191 -8.19 18.34 -37.78
N GLN A 192 -7.71 19.04 -36.74
CA GLN A 192 -8.06 20.44 -36.48
C GLN A 192 -6.84 21.23 -36.01
N SER A 193 -6.82 22.52 -36.29
CA SER A 193 -5.82 23.45 -35.76
C SER A 193 -6.18 23.81 -34.32
N VAL A 194 -5.21 23.72 -33.42
CA VAL A 194 -5.35 24.08 -32.00
C VAL A 194 -4.17 24.94 -31.56
N THR A 195 -4.35 25.70 -30.48
CA THR A 195 -3.29 26.39 -29.80
C THR A 195 -2.92 25.58 -28.57
N ILE A 196 -1.63 25.36 -28.33
CA ILE A 196 -1.08 24.70 -27.14
C ILE A 196 -0.12 25.64 -26.43
N GLY A 197 0.11 25.38 -25.14
CA GLY A 197 0.92 26.25 -24.29
C GLY A 197 0.10 27.33 -23.61
N ASP A 198 0.78 28.18 -22.84
CA ASP A 198 0.16 29.26 -22.05
C ASP A 198 0.08 30.53 -22.89
N GLU A 199 -1.13 30.91 -23.26
CA GLU A 199 -1.38 32.15 -24.02
C GLU A 199 -1.10 33.42 -23.17
N GLU A 200 -1.38 33.36 -21.87
CA GLU A 200 -1.14 34.48 -20.96
C GLU A 200 0.35 34.72 -20.74
N ALA A 201 1.13 33.63 -20.70
CA ALA A 201 2.60 33.71 -20.63
C ALA A 201 3.27 34.05 -21.98
N GLY A 202 2.52 34.09 -23.08
CA GLY A 202 3.05 34.36 -24.42
C GLY A 202 3.89 33.21 -24.99
N THR A 203 3.70 32.00 -24.48
CA THR A 203 4.45 30.79 -24.91
C THR A 203 3.60 29.84 -25.76
N SER A 204 2.47 30.30 -26.25
CA SER A 204 1.56 29.51 -27.06
C SER A 204 2.05 29.28 -28.49
N VAL A 205 1.76 28.09 -29.02
CA VAL A 205 2.17 27.65 -30.36
C VAL A 205 0.98 27.01 -31.06
N VAL A 206 0.82 27.30 -32.36
CA VAL A 206 -0.19 26.64 -33.20
C VAL A 206 0.26 25.22 -33.52
N ALA A 207 -0.63 24.28 -33.35
CA ALA A 207 -0.41 22.84 -33.57
C ALA A 207 -1.54 22.22 -34.38
N ASN A 208 -1.29 21.11 -35.04
CA ASN A 208 -2.30 20.26 -35.63
C ASN A 208 -2.65 19.12 -34.65
N ARG A 209 -3.92 19.02 -34.30
CA ARG A 209 -4.49 17.94 -33.49
C ARG A 209 -5.20 16.93 -34.39
N TYR A 210 -4.77 15.69 -34.32
CA TYR A 210 -5.39 14.57 -34.99
C TYR A 210 -6.10 13.70 -33.96
N THR A 211 -7.34 13.31 -34.22
CA THR A 211 -8.15 12.48 -33.32
C THR A 211 -8.75 11.31 -34.11
N GLY A 212 -8.63 10.11 -33.59
CA GLY A 212 -9.13 8.88 -34.21
C GLY A 212 -8.13 7.72 -34.07
N THR A 213 -8.21 6.77 -35.00
CA THR A 213 -7.29 5.62 -35.02
C THR A 213 -5.89 6.06 -35.45
N ILE A 214 -4.92 5.87 -34.61
CA ILE A 214 -3.53 6.28 -34.81
C ILE A 214 -2.82 5.30 -35.73
N PRO A 215 -2.28 5.73 -36.91
CA PRO A 215 -1.73 4.82 -37.91
C PRO A 215 -0.51 4.00 -37.42
N SER A 216 0.21 4.47 -36.41
CA SER A 216 1.41 3.80 -35.90
C SER A 216 1.14 2.66 -34.92
N THR A 217 -0.01 2.72 -34.25
CA THR A 217 -0.38 1.80 -33.15
C THR A 217 -1.71 1.07 -33.38
N ASP A 218 -2.52 1.51 -34.33
CA ASP A 218 -3.91 1.09 -34.57
C ASP A 218 -4.82 1.30 -33.34
N LEU A 219 -4.41 2.17 -32.40
CA LEU A 219 -5.15 2.53 -31.19
C LEU A 219 -5.98 3.80 -31.43
N GLU A 220 -7.09 3.94 -30.70
CA GLU A 220 -7.90 5.14 -30.73
C GLU A 220 -7.36 6.18 -29.75
N GLY A 221 -6.88 7.31 -30.26
CA GLY A 221 -6.20 8.30 -29.45
C GLY A 221 -6.13 9.68 -30.10
N ILE A 222 -5.21 10.49 -29.58
CA ILE A 222 -5.01 11.88 -30.02
C ILE A 222 -3.52 12.09 -30.29
N ILE A 223 -3.22 12.77 -31.39
CA ILE A 223 -1.86 13.21 -31.73
C ILE A 223 -1.87 14.71 -31.88
N VAL A 224 -0.92 15.39 -31.27
CA VAL A 224 -0.69 16.84 -31.46
C VAL A 224 0.70 17.04 -32.04
N ILE A 225 0.78 17.76 -33.14
CA ILE A 225 2.03 18.00 -33.88
C ILE A 225 2.26 19.50 -33.94
N CYS A 226 3.39 19.94 -33.43
CA CYS A 226 3.83 21.33 -33.49
C CYS A 226 5.30 21.45 -33.93
N LYS A 227 5.67 22.63 -34.35
CA LYS A 227 7.04 22.95 -34.73
C LYS A 227 7.78 23.56 -33.54
N ILE A 228 9.03 23.13 -33.36
CA ILE A 228 9.96 23.74 -32.43
C ILE A 228 11.29 23.97 -33.15
N ARG A 229 11.66 25.23 -33.39
CA ARG A 229 12.85 25.57 -34.19
C ARG A 229 12.87 24.84 -35.55
N ASP A 230 13.85 23.99 -35.80
CA ASP A 230 14.04 23.16 -36.98
C ASP A 230 13.54 21.71 -36.82
N LYS A 231 12.89 21.41 -35.69
CA LYS A 231 12.40 20.08 -35.31
C LYS A 231 10.87 20.03 -35.28
N THR A 232 10.35 18.81 -35.26
CA THR A 232 8.91 18.54 -35.08
C THR A 232 8.70 17.82 -33.78
N VAL A 233 7.80 18.36 -32.95
CA VAL A 233 7.33 17.73 -31.73
C VAL A 233 6.03 17.01 -32.03
N ILE A 234 5.94 15.76 -31.63
CA ILE A 234 4.74 14.93 -31.67
C ILE A 234 4.42 14.51 -30.24
N MET A 235 3.28 14.92 -29.75
CA MET A 235 2.72 14.47 -28.49
C MET A 235 1.49 13.62 -28.75
N GLN A 236 1.44 12.42 -28.20
CA GLN A 236 0.40 11.43 -28.51
C GLN A 236 -0.11 10.78 -27.26
N THR A 237 -1.42 10.64 -27.12
CA THR A 237 -2.03 9.71 -26.17
C THR A 237 -2.65 8.53 -26.91
N ASP A 238 -2.39 7.33 -26.44
CA ASP A 238 -2.85 6.07 -27.09
C ASP A 238 -4.27 5.66 -26.67
N SER A 239 -4.92 6.46 -25.82
CA SER A 239 -6.29 6.19 -25.36
C SER A 239 -7.03 7.46 -25.00
N LEU A 240 -8.29 7.56 -25.38
CA LEU A 240 -9.18 8.65 -25.01
C LEU A 240 -9.46 8.70 -23.48
N LEU A 241 -9.17 7.64 -22.74
CA LEU A 241 -9.19 7.65 -21.27
C LEU A 241 -8.29 8.72 -20.66
N PHE A 242 -7.19 9.06 -21.32
CA PHE A 242 -6.23 10.05 -20.85
C PHE A 242 -6.42 11.43 -21.50
N GLN A 243 -7.53 11.64 -22.22
CA GLN A 243 -7.77 12.87 -22.97
C GLN A 243 -7.73 14.10 -22.07
N GLU A 244 -8.40 14.07 -20.91
CA GLU A 244 -8.44 15.21 -20.00
C GLU A 244 -7.04 15.56 -19.46
N ASP A 245 -6.28 14.55 -19.02
CA ASP A 245 -4.89 14.76 -18.58
C ASP A 245 -4.01 15.28 -19.70
N PHE A 246 -4.21 14.75 -20.92
CA PHE A 246 -3.48 15.17 -22.12
C PHE A 246 -3.77 16.63 -22.47
N ASP A 247 -5.04 17.04 -22.47
CA ASP A 247 -5.45 18.41 -22.76
C ASP A 247 -4.93 19.40 -21.70
N ASN A 248 -5.00 19.03 -20.41
CA ASN A 248 -4.44 19.82 -19.31
C ASN A 248 -2.92 19.99 -19.45
N LEU A 249 -2.22 18.91 -19.85
CA LEU A 249 -0.77 18.95 -20.08
C LEU A 249 -0.41 19.85 -21.26
N LEU A 250 -1.15 19.80 -22.37
CA LEU A 250 -0.91 20.64 -23.55
C LEU A 250 -1.00 22.14 -23.23
N ASN A 251 -1.85 22.55 -22.31
CA ASN A 251 -1.97 23.93 -21.84
C ASN A 251 -0.74 24.43 -21.06
N THR A 252 0.10 23.50 -20.55
CA THR A 252 1.31 23.83 -19.79
C THR A 252 2.60 23.74 -20.61
N VAL A 253 2.46 23.42 -21.91
CA VAL A 253 3.62 23.28 -22.79
C VAL A 253 4.32 24.62 -22.98
N THR A 254 5.64 24.64 -22.80
CA THR A 254 6.49 25.78 -23.09
C THR A 254 7.74 25.34 -23.84
N PHE A 255 8.30 26.26 -24.60
CA PHE A 255 9.52 26.05 -25.37
C PHE A 255 10.50 27.18 -25.09
N ASN A 256 11.79 26.88 -25.02
CA ASN A 256 12.85 27.87 -25.09
C ASN A 256 13.21 28.10 -26.56
N GLU A 257 12.91 29.29 -27.07
CA GLU A 257 13.29 29.74 -28.41
C GLU A 257 14.81 29.99 -28.56
#